data_70a73dadc047d362724f49308615105c
#
_entry.id   70a73dadc047d362724f49308615105c
#
_cell.length_a   1.000
_cell.length_b   1.000
_cell.length_c   1.000
_cell.angle_alpha   90.00
_cell.angle_beta   90.00
_cell.angle_gamma   90.00
#
_symmetry.space_group_name_H-M   'P 1'
#
loop_
_entity.id
_entity.type
_entity.pdbx_description
1 polymer ?
#
loop_
_entity_poly.entity_id
_entity_poly.type
_entity_poly.pdbx_seq_one_letter_code
_entity_poly.pdbx_strand_id
1 'polypeptide(L)'
;MDSISGTPTQIRECTLKIIEIAKKYNISFFIVGHITKDGKVAGPKLLEHMVDAVFNFEGDEGLYYRILRSVKNRFGSTNEIAVFSMEENGMREIKNSSEYFLSEREEKNIGSMVVPILEGTKVFLLEVQSLITDSGIGIPKRVVQGYDRNRIQILTAIAEKKLYVPLGMKDLFVNVPGGLAIEDPAADLAVLMSILSVHKGFAISQKIAAIGELGLRGEIRKVFFLERRLKELEKLGFTGVYVPESNRKEIEKKKYKLK
;
A
#
# COMPACT_ATOMS: atom_id res chain seq x y z
N MET A 1 -11.55 -38.19 -21.42
CA MET A 1 -11.88 -37.15 -20.42
C MET A 1 -13.31 -36.70 -20.73
N ASP A 2 -14.25 -37.14 -19.90
CA ASP A 2 -15.70 -36.88 -20.15
C ASP A 2 -16.20 -35.61 -19.46
N SER A 3 -15.32 -34.72 -19.02
CA SER A 3 -15.70 -33.46 -18.37
C SER A 3 -15.78 -32.31 -19.37
N ILE A 4 -16.82 -31.48 -19.23
CA ILE A 4 -17.06 -30.31 -20.09
C ILE A 4 -15.88 -29.36 -19.99
N SER A 5 -15.47 -28.80 -21.13
CA SER A 5 -14.35 -27.83 -21.24
C SER A 5 -14.50 -26.65 -20.27
N GLY A 6 -13.45 -26.33 -19.52
CA GLY A 6 -13.44 -25.21 -18.56
C GLY A 6 -14.08 -25.49 -17.19
N THR A 7 -14.55 -26.73 -16.96
CA THR A 7 -15.10 -27.10 -15.64
C THR A 7 -13.99 -27.22 -14.57
N PRO A 8 -14.28 -26.95 -13.27
CA PRO A 8 -13.34 -27.14 -12.17
C PRO A 8 -12.71 -28.54 -12.13
N THR A 9 -13.50 -29.58 -12.48
CA THR A 9 -13.04 -30.96 -12.54
C THR A 9 -11.99 -31.15 -13.64
N GLN A 10 -12.22 -30.63 -14.83
CA GLN A 10 -11.27 -30.70 -15.94
C GLN A 10 -9.97 -29.96 -15.61
N ILE A 11 -10.08 -28.75 -15.07
CA ILE A 11 -8.92 -27.95 -14.65
C ILE A 11 -8.08 -28.73 -13.64
N ARG A 12 -8.72 -29.37 -12.66
CA ARG A 12 -8.04 -30.19 -11.65
C ARG A 12 -7.32 -31.37 -12.28
N GLU A 13 -7.97 -32.14 -13.14
CA GLU A 13 -7.39 -33.32 -13.79
C GLU A 13 -6.20 -32.95 -14.69
N CYS A 14 -6.34 -31.90 -15.50
CA CYS A 14 -5.25 -31.42 -16.34
C CYS A 14 -4.05 -30.96 -15.47
N THR A 15 -4.31 -30.24 -14.39
CA THR A 15 -3.25 -29.77 -13.49
C THR A 15 -2.54 -30.94 -12.81
N LEU A 16 -3.24 -31.97 -12.36
CA LEU A 16 -2.62 -33.18 -11.81
C LEU A 16 -1.68 -33.85 -12.79
N LYS A 17 -2.08 -33.98 -14.06
CA LYS A 17 -1.22 -34.54 -15.13
C LYS A 17 0.01 -33.67 -15.37
N ILE A 18 -0.14 -32.34 -15.39
CA ILE A 18 0.99 -31.42 -15.55
C ILE A 18 1.97 -31.59 -14.37
N ILE A 19 1.47 -31.67 -13.13
CA ILE A 19 2.30 -31.88 -11.94
C ILE A 19 3.05 -33.22 -12.00
N GLU A 20 2.39 -34.29 -12.46
CA GLU A 20 3.02 -35.61 -12.64
C GLU A 20 4.17 -35.53 -13.65
N ILE A 21 3.94 -34.92 -14.81
CA ILE A 21 4.95 -34.72 -15.85
C ILE A 21 6.09 -33.85 -15.34
N ALA A 22 5.77 -32.74 -14.66
CA ALA A 22 6.75 -31.82 -14.06
C ALA A 22 7.72 -32.56 -13.15
N LYS A 23 7.19 -33.39 -12.24
CA LYS A 23 7.99 -34.18 -11.29
C LYS A 23 8.77 -35.29 -11.96
N LYS A 24 8.15 -35.99 -12.90
CA LYS A 24 8.79 -37.15 -13.60
C LYS A 24 9.98 -36.71 -14.44
N TYR A 25 9.87 -35.56 -15.11
CA TYR A 25 10.89 -35.07 -16.05
C TYR A 25 11.70 -33.90 -15.51
N ASN A 26 11.46 -33.48 -14.26
CA ASN A 26 12.11 -32.31 -13.62
C ASN A 26 11.99 -31.03 -14.45
N ILE A 27 10.76 -30.75 -14.92
CA ILE A 27 10.42 -29.59 -15.77
C ILE A 27 9.62 -28.59 -14.95
N SER A 28 9.97 -27.30 -15.04
CA SER A 28 9.17 -26.22 -14.48
C SER A 28 8.03 -25.83 -15.41
N PHE A 29 6.80 -25.74 -14.88
CA PHE A 29 5.62 -25.30 -15.61
C PHE A 29 5.07 -23.99 -15.03
N PHE A 30 4.72 -23.07 -15.90
CA PHE A 30 3.96 -21.86 -15.56
C PHE A 30 2.54 -22.01 -16.09
N ILE A 31 1.58 -21.93 -15.18
CA ILE A 31 0.15 -21.96 -15.51
C ILE A 31 -0.38 -20.54 -15.33
N VAL A 32 -0.86 -19.94 -16.40
CA VAL A 32 -1.49 -18.61 -16.39
C VAL A 32 -2.99 -18.77 -16.24
N GLY A 33 -3.56 -18.14 -15.22
CA GLY A 33 -4.99 -18.10 -14.95
C GLY A 33 -5.49 -16.67 -14.81
N HIS A 34 -6.76 -16.45 -15.14
CA HIS A 34 -7.43 -15.17 -14.92
C HIS A 34 -8.36 -15.27 -13.72
N ILE A 35 -8.29 -14.27 -12.83
CA ILE A 35 -9.25 -14.10 -11.74
C ILE A 35 -10.35 -13.18 -12.28
N THR A 36 -11.59 -13.65 -12.34
CA THR A 36 -12.73 -12.79 -12.69
C THR A 36 -13.09 -11.88 -11.53
N LYS A 37 -13.54 -10.65 -11.82
CA LYS A 37 -13.92 -9.62 -10.82
C LYS A 37 -14.95 -10.12 -9.78
N ASP A 38 -15.74 -11.10 -10.12
CA ASP A 38 -16.77 -11.66 -9.23
C ASP A 38 -16.29 -12.77 -8.28
N GLY A 39 -15.02 -13.16 -8.33
CA GLY A 39 -14.46 -14.20 -7.46
C GLY A 39 -15.12 -15.59 -7.57
N LYS A 40 -16.04 -15.77 -8.54
CA LYS A 40 -16.91 -16.95 -8.66
C LYS A 40 -16.35 -18.07 -9.52
N VAL A 41 -15.24 -17.88 -10.22
CA VAL A 41 -14.64 -18.97 -11.00
C VAL A 41 -13.79 -19.81 -10.06
N ALA A 42 -14.29 -20.98 -9.74
CA ALA A 42 -13.67 -21.97 -8.83
C ALA A 42 -12.26 -22.46 -9.28
N GLY A 43 -11.85 -22.15 -10.51
CA GLY A 43 -10.58 -22.60 -11.09
C GLY A 43 -9.32 -22.11 -10.39
N PRO A 44 -9.08 -20.80 -10.24
CA PRO A 44 -7.82 -20.29 -9.67
C PRO A 44 -7.58 -20.74 -8.23
N LYS A 45 -8.58 -20.63 -7.33
CA LYS A 45 -8.44 -21.07 -5.93
C LYS A 45 -8.19 -22.57 -5.79
N LEU A 46 -8.75 -23.38 -6.68
CA LEU A 46 -8.49 -24.82 -6.70
C LEU A 46 -7.03 -25.11 -7.05
N LEU A 47 -6.46 -24.37 -8.01
CA LEU A 47 -5.07 -24.52 -8.44
C LEU A 47 -4.08 -24.09 -7.34
N GLU A 48 -4.40 -23.06 -6.58
CA GLU A 48 -3.54 -22.55 -5.50
C GLU A 48 -3.13 -23.62 -4.50
N HIS A 49 -4.02 -24.57 -4.20
CA HIS A 49 -3.72 -25.68 -3.29
C HIS A 49 -2.82 -26.75 -3.91
N MET A 50 -2.83 -26.88 -5.25
CA MET A 50 -2.17 -27.96 -5.97
C MET A 50 -0.74 -27.62 -6.40
N VAL A 51 -0.44 -26.33 -6.66
CA VAL A 51 0.85 -25.87 -7.18
C VAL A 51 1.82 -25.48 -6.05
N ASP A 52 3.11 -25.42 -6.36
CA ASP A 52 4.17 -25.11 -5.39
C ASP A 52 4.31 -23.61 -5.12
N ALA A 53 4.02 -22.76 -6.10
CA ALA A 53 4.05 -21.32 -5.96
C ALA A 53 2.85 -20.69 -6.67
N VAL A 54 2.35 -19.57 -6.12
CA VAL A 54 1.27 -18.75 -6.69
C VAL A 54 1.73 -17.31 -6.66
N PHE A 55 1.65 -16.66 -7.81
CA PHE A 55 1.93 -15.24 -7.96
C PHE A 55 0.68 -14.54 -8.47
N ASN A 56 0.26 -13.49 -7.78
CA ASN A 56 -0.79 -12.62 -8.22
C ASN A 56 -0.20 -11.42 -8.95
N PHE A 57 -0.78 -11.13 -10.11
CA PHE A 57 -0.51 -9.93 -10.87
C PHE A 57 -1.63 -8.93 -10.60
N GLU A 58 -1.33 -7.89 -9.83
CA GLU A 58 -2.29 -6.87 -9.38
C GLU A 58 -2.08 -5.58 -10.19
N GLY A 59 -3.17 -4.92 -10.55
CA GLY A 59 -3.15 -3.62 -11.21
C GLY A 59 -4.49 -3.34 -11.91
N ASP A 60 -5.05 -2.16 -11.66
CA ASP A 60 -6.30 -1.72 -12.27
C ASP A 60 -6.09 -1.19 -13.71
N GLU A 61 -7.17 -1.21 -14.50
CA GLU A 61 -7.21 -0.57 -15.82
C GLU A 61 -6.93 0.93 -15.65
N GLY A 62 -5.88 1.44 -16.33
CA GLY A 62 -5.45 2.84 -16.24
C GLY A 62 -4.25 3.12 -15.36
N LEU A 63 -3.77 2.15 -14.58
CA LEU A 63 -2.50 2.30 -13.87
C LEU A 63 -1.31 1.98 -14.77
N TYR A 64 -0.30 2.84 -14.75
CA TYR A 64 0.95 2.67 -15.51
C TYR A 64 1.92 1.67 -14.87
N TYR A 65 1.51 0.96 -13.82
CA TYR A 65 2.32 -0.06 -13.18
C TYR A 65 1.51 -1.32 -12.84
N ARG A 66 2.23 -2.39 -12.53
CA ARG A 66 1.69 -3.67 -12.07
C ARG A 66 2.51 -4.15 -10.89
N ILE A 67 1.83 -4.80 -9.94
CA ILE A 67 2.46 -5.42 -8.78
C ILE A 67 2.38 -6.93 -8.94
N LEU A 68 3.53 -7.60 -8.86
CA LEU A 68 3.61 -9.04 -8.75
C LEU A 68 3.82 -9.40 -7.29
N ARG A 69 2.87 -10.11 -6.72
CA ARG A 69 2.89 -10.53 -5.31
C ARG A 69 2.97 -12.05 -5.20
N SER A 70 3.90 -12.56 -4.40
CA SER A 70 3.96 -13.97 -4.05
C SER A 70 2.91 -14.28 -2.97
N VAL A 71 1.87 -15.05 -3.33
CA VAL A 71 0.78 -15.44 -2.42
C VAL A 71 1.07 -16.77 -1.74
N LYS A 72 1.72 -17.67 -2.49
CA LYS A 72 2.15 -18.98 -2.00
C LYS A 72 3.53 -19.31 -2.57
N ASN A 73 4.41 -19.82 -1.73
CA ASN A 73 5.70 -20.33 -2.17
C ASN A 73 6.20 -21.40 -1.18
N ARG A 74 6.23 -22.66 -1.61
CA ARG A 74 6.71 -23.77 -0.76
C ARG A 74 8.20 -23.76 -0.52
N PHE A 75 8.98 -23.09 -1.40
CA PHE A 75 10.44 -23.12 -1.39
C PHE A 75 11.08 -21.78 -1.03
N GLY A 76 10.27 -20.76 -0.74
CA GLY A 76 10.75 -19.41 -0.44
C GLY A 76 9.74 -18.55 0.31
N SER A 77 10.06 -17.27 0.42
CA SER A 77 9.20 -16.26 1.06
C SER A 77 7.92 -16.03 0.26
N THR A 78 6.79 -15.87 0.96
CA THR A 78 5.51 -15.45 0.39
C THR A 78 5.28 -13.94 0.49
N ASN A 79 6.23 -13.19 1.08
CA ASN A 79 6.08 -11.75 1.30
C ASN A 79 6.86 -10.91 0.29
N GLU A 80 7.30 -11.52 -0.81
CA GLU A 80 8.06 -10.81 -1.86
C GLU A 80 7.11 -10.12 -2.83
N ILE A 81 7.49 -8.86 -3.18
CA ILE A 81 6.76 -8.01 -4.10
C ILE A 81 7.71 -7.44 -5.14
N ALA A 82 7.29 -7.43 -6.40
CA ALA A 82 7.95 -6.73 -7.49
C ALA A 82 6.98 -5.73 -8.14
N VAL A 83 7.47 -4.55 -8.49
CA VAL A 83 6.70 -3.51 -9.19
C VAL A 83 7.25 -3.36 -10.60
N PHE A 84 6.35 -3.28 -11.57
CA PHE A 84 6.69 -3.11 -12.99
C PHE A 84 5.96 -1.90 -13.55
N SER A 85 6.64 -1.07 -14.34
CA SER A 85 6.01 -0.05 -15.19
C SER A 85 5.47 -0.68 -16.47
N MET A 86 4.38 -0.12 -16.98
CA MET A 86 3.84 -0.47 -18.30
C MET A 86 4.39 0.51 -19.32
N GLU A 87 5.26 0.02 -20.19
CA GLU A 87 5.88 0.82 -21.26
C GLU A 87 5.37 0.32 -22.64
N GLU A 88 5.59 1.10 -23.71
CA GLU A 88 5.19 0.70 -25.08
C GLU A 88 5.78 -0.63 -25.50
N ASN A 89 6.98 -0.95 -25.04
CA ASN A 89 7.69 -2.20 -25.34
C ASN A 89 7.40 -3.34 -24.33
N GLY A 90 6.40 -3.17 -23.43
CA GLY A 90 6.03 -4.15 -22.44
C GLY A 90 6.32 -3.71 -21.00
N MET A 91 6.45 -4.67 -20.10
CA MET A 91 6.68 -4.41 -18.67
C MET A 91 8.16 -4.29 -18.35
N ARG A 92 8.51 -3.28 -17.55
CA ARG A 92 9.85 -3.07 -17.03
C ARG A 92 9.86 -3.03 -15.51
N GLU A 93 10.78 -3.76 -14.87
CA GLU A 93 10.92 -3.76 -13.42
C GLU A 93 11.32 -2.37 -12.89
N ILE A 94 10.58 -1.88 -11.90
CA ILE A 94 10.89 -0.66 -11.14
C ILE A 94 11.74 -1.06 -9.94
N LYS A 95 13.06 -0.89 -10.05
CA LYS A 95 14.00 -1.27 -8.99
C LYS A 95 13.86 -0.42 -7.73
N ASN A 96 13.57 0.87 -7.86
CA ASN A 96 13.34 1.81 -6.76
C ASN A 96 11.89 2.32 -6.79
N SER A 97 10.99 1.53 -6.24
CA SER A 97 9.56 1.86 -6.26
C SER A 97 9.23 3.12 -5.46
N SER A 98 9.94 3.37 -4.36
CA SER A 98 9.74 4.58 -3.55
C SER A 98 10.11 5.87 -4.31
N GLU A 99 11.19 5.85 -5.08
CA GLU A 99 11.58 6.97 -5.94
C GLU A 99 10.56 7.20 -7.05
N TYR A 100 10.06 6.12 -7.65
CA TYR A 100 9.02 6.18 -8.69
C TYR A 100 7.75 6.85 -8.18
N PHE A 101 7.23 6.46 -7.02
CA PHE A 101 6.00 7.02 -6.46
C PHE A 101 6.14 8.45 -5.91
N LEU A 102 7.38 8.91 -5.67
CA LEU A 102 7.65 10.27 -5.20
C LEU A 102 8.19 11.21 -6.28
N SER A 103 8.37 10.73 -7.53
CA SER A 103 9.05 11.47 -8.61
C SER A 103 8.36 12.77 -9.03
N GLU A 104 7.02 12.82 -8.92
CA GLU A 104 6.20 13.97 -9.32
C GLU A 104 5.88 14.93 -8.17
N ARG A 105 6.51 14.76 -7.00
CA ARG A 105 6.24 15.56 -5.83
C ARG A 105 6.85 16.96 -5.93
N GLU A 106 6.02 17.99 -5.71
CA GLU A 106 6.44 19.40 -5.76
C GLU A 106 7.12 19.87 -4.46
N GLU A 107 7.97 20.89 -4.53
CA GLU A 107 8.79 21.38 -3.39
C GLU A 107 8.00 22.03 -2.24
N LYS A 108 6.87 22.66 -2.53
CA LYS A 108 6.05 23.37 -1.52
C LYS A 108 4.64 22.78 -1.52
N ASN A 109 4.44 21.71 -0.78
CA ASN A 109 3.15 21.05 -0.72
C ASN A 109 2.44 21.29 0.62
N ILE A 110 1.37 22.09 0.56
CA ILE A 110 0.36 22.13 1.61
C ILE A 110 -0.58 20.94 1.38
N GLY A 111 -0.85 20.18 2.43
CA GLY A 111 -1.75 19.03 2.34
C GLY A 111 -1.07 17.74 1.89
N SER A 112 0.25 17.68 1.83
CA SER A 112 1.00 16.49 1.45
C SER A 112 1.90 16.01 2.58
N MET A 113 1.94 14.68 2.79
CA MET A 113 2.83 14.03 3.74
C MET A 113 3.32 12.69 3.20
N VAL A 114 4.60 12.37 3.42
CA VAL A 114 5.15 11.06 3.06
C VAL A 114 5.03 10.09 4.22
N VAL A 115 4.70 8.85 3.88
CA VAL A 115 4.67 7.72 4.81
C VAL A 115 5.43 6.54 4.23
N PRO A 116 6.34 5.92 4.99
CA PRO A 116 6.92 4.63 4.65
C PRO A 116 5.96 3.52 5.11
N ILE A 117 5.29 2.88 4.17
CA ILE A 117 4.42 1.74 4.41
C ILE A 117 5.17 0.42 4.23
N LEU A 118 4.75 -0.62 4.94
CA LEU A 118 5.30 -1.95 4.79
C LEU A 118 4.34 -2.82 3.97
N GLU A 119 4.83 -3.28 2.83
CA GLU A 119 4.15 -4.22 1.96
C GLU A 119 4.99 -5.50 1.83
N GLY A 120 4.56 -6.57 2.46
CA GLY A 120 5.35 -7.80 2.56
C GLY A 120 6.69 -7.56 3.23
N THR A 121 7.79 -7.78 2.52
CA THR A 121 9.15 -7.53 3.00
C THR A 121 9.71 -6.17 2.62
N LYS A 122 9.07 -5.45 1.70
CA LYS A 122 9.54 -4.15 1.17
C LYS A 122 8.86 -2.98 1.87
N VAL A 123 9.58 -1.87 1.94
CA VAL A 123 9.05 -0.59 2.35
C VAL A 123 8.88 0.28 1.11
N PHE A 124 7.69 0.85 0.96
CA PHE A 124 7.37 1.84 -0.06
C PHE A 124 7.19 3.20 0.60
N LEU A 125 7.78 4.24 0.02
CA LEU A 125 7.47 5.60 0.41
C LEU A 125 6.35 6.11 -0.48
N LEU A 126 5.20 6.38 0.13
CA LEU A 126 4.04 6.90 -0.56
C LEU A 126 3.71 8.30 -0.07
N GLU A 127 3.16 9.11 -0.95
CA GLU A 127 2.60 10.40 -0.62
C GLU A 127 1.12 10.24 -0.27
N VAL A 128 0.67 10.91 0.80
CA VAL A 128 -0.74 11.11 1.10
C VAL A 128 -1.06 12.58 0.89
N GLN A 129 -2.06 12.86 0.09
CA GLN A 129 -2.53 14.21 -0.20
C GLN A 129 -3.92 14.43 0.39
N SER A 130 -4.14 15.58 1.01
CA SER A 130 -5.44 16.01 1.53
C SER A 130 -5.84 17.36 0.96
N LEU A 131 -7.13 17.54 0.75
CA LEU A 131 -7.75 18.81 0.39
C LEU A 131 -8.97 19.03 1.25
N ILE A 132 -9.15 20.24 1.75
CA ILE A 132 -10.33 20.67 2.51
C ILE A 132 -10.97 21.83 1.78
N THR A 133 -12.28 21.74 1.55
CA THR A 133 -13.07 22.80 0.96
C THR A 133 -14.29 23.09 1.82
N ASP A 134 -14.90 24.26 1.64
CA ASP A 134 -16.17 24.54 2.27
C ASP A 134 -17.24 23.61 1.69
N SER A 135 -18.02 22.98 2.57
CA SER A 135 -19.17 22.20 2.15
C SER A 135 -20.26 23.15 1.64
N GLY A 136 -20.81 22.83 0.48
CA GLY A 136 -21.98 23.52 0.00
C GLY A 136 -23.24 23.20 0.85
N ILE A 137 -24.42 23.36 0.27
CA ILE A 137 -25.69 22.98 0.93
C ILE A 137 -25.76 21.44 0.96
N GLY A 138 -25.77 20.85 2.15
CA GLY A 138 -25.94 19.42 2.32
C GLY A 138 -24.98 18.77 3.34
N ILE A 139 -24.86 17.44 3.26
CA ILE A 139 -23.98 16.64 4.14
C ILE A 139 -22.54 16.74 3.62
N PRO A 140 -21.57 17.07 4.50
CA PRO A 140 -20.16 17.14 4.13
C PRO A 140 -19.64 15.84 3.51
N LYS A 141 -18.92 15.97 2.41
CA LYS A 141 -18.41 14.83 1.65
C LYS A 141 -17.08 14.34 2.23
N ARG A 142 -16.89 13.02 2.20
CA ARG A 142 -15.62 12.36 2.49
C ARG A 142 -15.28 11.51 1.27
N VAL A 143 -14.39 12.03 0.42
CA VAL A 143 -13.93 11.34 -0.79
C VAL A 143 -12.52 10.82 -0.53
N VAL A 144 -12.36 9.51 -0.68
CA VAL A 144 -11.11 8.83 -0.32
C VAL A 144 -10.70 7.92 -1.46
N GLN A 145 -9.46 8.04 -1.89
CA GLN A 145 -8.82 7.17 -2.87
C GLN A 145 -7.48 6.67 -2.33
N GLY A 146 -7.24 5.37 -2.41
CA GLY A 146 -6.02 4.74 -1.94
C GLY A 146 -5.90 4.60 -0.42
N TYR A 147 -6.96 4.85 0.35
CA TYR A 147 -7.01 4.62 1.80
C TYR A 147 -8.41 4.14 2.23
N ASP A 148 -8.52 3.58 3.45
CA ASP A 148 -9.83 3.12 3.96
C ASP A 148 -10.73 4.30 4.35
N ARG A 149 -11.93 4.35 3.78
CA ARG A 149 -12.89 5.43 4.01
C ARG A 149 -13.38 5.50 5.47
N ASN A 150 -13.58 4.35 6.11
CA ASN A 150 -14.05 4.32 7.51
C ASN A 150 -12.92 4.80 8.43
N ARG A 151 -11.66 4.48 8.09
CA ARG A 151 -10.51 4.99 8.81
C ARG A 151 -10.40 6.51 8.72
N ILE A 152 -10.65 7.10 7.55
CA ILE A 152 -10.71 8.58 7.40
C ILE A 152 -11.80 9.19 8.26
N GLN A 153 -12.97 8.57 8.39
CA GLN A 153 -14.01 9.06 9.29
C GLN A 153 -13.56 9.09 10.75
N ILE A 154 -12.85 8.03 11.19
CA ILE A 154 -12.26 7.96 12.53
C ILE A 154 -11.21 9.06 12.73
N LEU A 155 -10.28 9.24 11.79
CA LEU A 155 -9.24 10.27 11.85
C LEU A 155 -9.85 11.68 11.85
N THR A 156 -10.91 11.91 11.09
CA THR A 156 -11.68 13.16 11.09
C THR A 156 -12.24 13.43 12.48
N ALA A 157 -12.89 12.45 13.10
CA ALA A 157 -13.46 12.60 14.45
C ALA A 157 -12.38 12.87 15.52
N ILE A 158 -11.20 12.23 15.39
CA ILE A 158 -10.06 12.49 16.27
C ILE A 158 -9.56 13.94 16.05
N ALA A 159 -9.40 14.38 14.79
CA ALA A 159 -8.96 15.74 14.47
C ALA A 159 -9.91 16.79 15.05
N GLU A 160 -11.23 16.60 14.91
CA GLU A 160 -12.23 17.49 15.47
C GLU A 160 -12.19 17.54 17.00
N LYS A 161 -12.23 16.37 17.63
CA LYS A 161 -12.40 16.28 19.08
C LYS A 161 -11.13 16.55 19.87
N LYS A 162 -9.95 16.19 19.33
CA LYS A 162 -8.67 16.27 20.05
C LYS A 162 -7.80 17.44 19.62
N LEU A 163 -7.91 17.85 18.36
CA LEU A 163 -7.08 18.91 17.80
C LEU A 163 -7.86 20.16 17.46
N TYR A 164 -9.18 20.14 17.72
CA TYR A 164 -10.09 21.27 17.49
C TYR A 164 -10.07 21.77 16.03
N VAL A 165 -9.92 20.84 15.08
CA VAL A 165 -9.99 21.11 13.64
C VAL A 165 -11.44 21.02 13.18
N PRO A 166 -12.10 22.14 12.78
CA PRO A 166 -13.53 22.13 12.46
C PRO A 166 -13.81 21.53 11.06
N LEU A 167 -13.89 20.20 10.98
CA LEU A 167 -14.15 19.47 9.73
C LEU A 167 -15.64 19.14 9.52
N GLY A 168 -16.49 19.31 10.53
CA GLY A 168 -17.89 18.91 10.49
C GLY A 168 -18.72 19.59 9.40
N MET A 169 -18.30 20.78 8.93
CA MET A 169 -18.95 21.54 7.85
C MET A 169 -18.03 21.72 6.64
N LYS A 170 -17.02 20.88 6.50
CA LYS A 170 -16.05 20.94 5.40
C LYS A 170 -16.06 19.63 4.62
N ASP A 171 -15.93 19.71 3.31
CA ASP A 171 -15.63 18.56 2.47
C ASP A 171 -14.16 18.20 2.62
N LEU A 172 -13.87 16.90 2.78
CA LEU A 172 -12.53 16.37 2.89
C LEU A 172 -12.26 15.36 1.78
N PHE A 173 -11.17 15.58 1.07
CA PHE A 173 -10.65 14.69 0.04
C PHE A 173 -9.30 14.17 0.50
N VAL A 174 -9.10 12.85 0.42
CA VAL A 174 -7.82 12.20 0.70
C VAL A 174 -7.46 11.33 -0.48
N ASN A 175 -6.26 11.48 -1.00
CA ASN A 175 -5.77 10.75 -2.14
C ASN A 175 -4.36 10.19 -1.88
N VAL A 176 -4.12 8.98 -2.32
CA VAL A 176 -2.79 8.40 -2.46
C VAL A 176 -2.47 8.34 -3.95
N PRO A 177 -1.63 9.26 -4.48
CA PRO A 177 -1.26 9.26 -5.88
C PRO A 177 -0.60 7.95 -6.29
N GLY A 178 -0.74 7.61 -7.59
CA GLY A 178 -0.18 6.39 -8.14
C GLY A 178 -1.06 5.15 -8.00
N GLY A 179 -2.26 5.27 -7.36
CA GLY A 179 -3.26 4.19 -7.34
C GLY A 179 -2.94 3.03 -6.39
N LEU A 180 -1.93 3.15 -5.52
CA LEU A 180 -1.69 2.19 -4.45
C LEU A 180 -2.70 2.39 -3.33
N ALA A 181 -3.22 1.28 -2.80
CA ALA A 181 -4.00 1.31 -1.57
C ALA A 181 -3.08 1.10 -0.37
N ILE A 182 -3.18 1.97 0.62
CA ILE A 182 -2.47 1.84 1.89
C ILE A 182 -3.38 1.09 2.89
N GLU A 183 -2.98 -0.11 3.26
CA GLU A 183 -3.66 -0.91 4.29
C GLU A 183 -2.94 -0.82 5.65
N ASP A 184 -1.73 -0.28 5.67
CA ASP A 184 -0.87 -0.17 6.85
C ASP A 184 -1.39 0.94 7.79
N PRO A 185 -1.82 0.60 9.03
CA PRO A 185 -2.31 1.59 10.00
C PRO A 185 -1.25 2.63 10.41
N ALA A 186 0.02 2.34 10.19
CA ALA A 186 1.11 3.28 10.44
C ALA A 186 1.01 4.57 9.59
N ALA A 187 0.13 4.61 8.60
CA ALA A 187 -0.13 5.79 7.78
C ALA A 187 -1.07 6.82 8.43
N ASP A 188 -1.76 6.49 9.50
CA ASP A 188 -2.72 7.40 10.13
C ASP A 188 -2.13 8.76 10.47
N LEU A 189 -0.90 8.78 11.02
CA LEU A 189 -0.24 10.03 11.39
C LEU A 189 0.07 10.88 10.16
N ALA A 190 0.48 10.27 9.06
CA ALA A 190 0.72 10.98 7.80
C ALA A 190 -0.57 11.58 7.24
N VAL A 191 -1.66 10.82 7.25
CA VAL A 191 -3.00 11.32 6.85
C VAL A 191 -3.41 12.49 7.73
N LEU A 192 -3.32 12.37 9.05
CA LEU A 192 -3.67 13.44 9.97
C LEU A 192 -2.80 14.68 9.74
N MET A 193 -1.49 14.52 9.55
CA MET A 193 -0.56 15.63 9.29
C MET A 193 -0.87 16.32 7.96
N SER A 194 -1.24 15.58 6.89
CA SER A 194 -1.67 16.19 5.63
C SER A 194 -2.95 17.03 5.80
N ILE A 195 -3.93 16.54 6.55
CA ILE A 195 -5.16 17.29 6.90
C ILE A 195 -4.83 18.55 7.69
N LEU A 196 -3.97 18.45 8.71
CA LEU A 196 -3.55 19.58 9.53
C LEU A 196 -2.80 20.63 8.72
N SER A 197 -1.94 20.20 7.80
CA SER A 197 -1.22 21.06 6.87
C SER A 197 -2.18 21.94 6.06
N VAL A 198 -3.24 21.37 5.49
CA VAL A 198 -4.26 22.13 4.77
C VAL A 198 -5.01 23.07 5.71
N HIS A 199 -5.48 22.56 6.85
CA HIS A 199 -6.28 23.35 7.78
C HIS A 199 -5.53 24.57 8.32
N LYS A 200 -4.25 24.42 8.61
CA LYS A 200 -3.39 25.49 9.17
C LYS A 200 -2.66 26.30 8.11
N GLY A 201 -2.66 25.88 6.85
CA GLY A 201 -2.00 26.58 5.76
C GLY A 201 -0.47 26.54 5.82
N PHE A 202 0.13 25.47 6.35
CA PHE A 202 1.59 25.33 6.41
C PHE A 202 2.10 24.21 5.50
N ALA A 203 3.18 24.48 4.79
CA ALA A 203 3.84 23.46 3.97
C ALA A 203 4.71 22.55 4.83
N ILE A 204 4.66 21.26 4.56
CA ILE A 204 5.53 20.26 5.17
C ILE A 204 6.74 20.06 4.25
N SER A 205 7.95 20.05 4.83
CA SER A 205 9.17 19.80 4.05
C SER A 205 9.12 18.44 3.35
N GLN A 206 9.53 18.39 2.10
CA GLN A 206 9.61 17.16 1.30
C GLN A 206 10.51 16.08 1.92
N LYS A 207 11.45 16.49 2.76
CA LYS A 207 12.41 15.60 3.41
C LYS A 207 11.96 15.12 4.78
N ILE A 208 10.68 15.31 5.12
CA ILE A 208 10.07 14.85 6.36
C ILE A 208 8.98 13.82 6.05
N ALA A 209 8.96 12.74 6.83
CA ALA A 209 7.94 11.71 6.79
C ALA A 209 7.21 11.59 8.15
N ALA A 210 6.07 10.92 8.18
CA ALA A 210 5.37 10.62 9.42
C ALA A 210 4.93 9.15 9.45
N ILE A 211 5.04 8.55 10.63
CA ILE A 211 4.71 7.15 10.87
C ILE A 211 4.01 7.06 12.23
N GLY A 212 2.83 6.48 12.29
CA GLY A 212 2.13 6.25 13.54
C GLY A 212 0.70 5.82 13.33
N GLU A 213 0.23 4.85 14.10
CA GLU A 213 -1.19 4.48 14.19
C GLU A 213 -1.86 5.38 15.23
N LEU A 214 -3.06 5.90 14.94
CA LEU A 214 -3.83 6.70 15.89
C LEU A 214 -4.92 5.87 16.58
N GLY A 215 -4.92 5.89 17.91
CA GLY A 215 -6.04 5.39 18.71
C GLY A 215 -7.15 6.42 18.89
N LEU A 216 -8.36 5.97 19.22
CA LEU A 216 -9.55 6.83 19.40
C LEU A 216 -9.39 7.90 20.51
N ARG A 217 -8.48 7.71 21.44
CA ARG A 217 -8.17 8.70 22.47
C ARG A 217 -7.21 9.80 22.02
N GLY A 218 -6.69 9.68 20.77
CA GLY A 218 -5.70 10.57 20.20
C GLY A 218 -4.26 10.17 20.50
N GLU A 219 -4.05 8.98 21.11
CA GLU A 219 -2.71 8.46 21.31
C GLU A 219 -2.10 7.98 20.00
N ILE A 220 -0.78 8.19 19.84
CA ILE A 220 -0.01 7.64 18.73
C ILE A 220 0.64 6.34 19.20
N ARG A 221 0.27 5.25 18.56
CA ARG A 221 0.66 3.90 18.92
C ARG A 221 1.96 3.48 18.27
N LYS A 222 2.64 2.54 18.91
CA LYS A 222 3.88 1.93 18.42
C LYS A 222 3.68 1.30 17.05
N VAL A 223 4.66 1.50 16.16
CA VAL A 223 4.71 0.92 14.83
C VAL A 223 5.73 -0.21 14.78
N PHE A 224 5.36 -1.30 14.11
CA PHE A 224 6.25 -2.44 13.89
C PHE A 224 7.21 -2.20 12.71
N PHE A 225 8.35 -2.89 12.76
CA PHE A 225 9.40 -2.84 11.73
C PHE A 225 9.92 -1.43 11.46
N LEU A 226 9.94 -0.56 12.47
CA LEU A 226 10.37 0.83 12.32
C LEU A 226 11.76 0.95 11.69
N GLU A 227 12.71 0.09 12.06
CA GLU A 227 14.06 0.11 11.48
C GLU A 227 14.09 0.00 9.96
N ARG A 228 13.26 -0.87 9.38
CA ARG A 228 13.18 -1.03 7.91
C ARG A 228 12.66 0.24 7.25
N ARG A 229 11.67 0.87 7.87
CA ARG A 229 11.06 2.13 7.39
C ARG A 229 12.07 3.28 7.43
N LEU A 230 12.81 3.40 8.53
CA LEU A 230 13.83 4.43 8.69
C LEU A 230 15.00 4.26 7.69
N LYS A 231 15.44 3.03 7.45
CA LYS A 231 16.47 2.74 6.44
C LYS A 231 16.07 3.18 5.03
N GLU A 232 14.82 2.95 4.64
CA GLU A 232 14.35 3.36 3.31
C GLU A 232 14.24 4.90 3.22
N LEU A 233 13.78 5.58 4.28
CA LEU A 233 13.80 7.04 4.37
C LEU A 233 15.22 7.61 4.25
N GLU A 234 16.20 7.06 4.98
CA GLU A 234 17.61 7.47 4.89
C GLU A 234 18.19 7.30 3.49
N LYS A 235 17.92 6.15 2.86
CA LYS A 235 18.36 5.83 1.49
C LYS A 235 17.89 6.87 0.47
N LEU A 236 16.69 7.42 0.64
CA LEU A 236 16.11 8.45 -0.24
C LEU A 236 16.36 9.88 0.25
N GLY A 237 17.25 10.05 1.23
CA GLY A 237 17.73 11.36 1.66
C GLY A 237 16.71 12.17 2.46
N PHE A 238 15.77 11.50 3.15
CA PHE A 238 14.95 12.18 4.15
C PHE A 238 15.81 12.61 5.32
N THR A 239 15.44 13.74 5.94
CA THR A 239 16.19 14.36 7.04
C THR A 239 15.46 14.35 8.36
N GLY A 240 14.16 14.06 8.36
CA GLY A 240 13.35 14.00 9.57
C GLY A 240 12.17 13.05 9.44
N VAL A 241 11.73 12.54 10.59
CA VAL A 241 10.57 11.66 10.67
C VAL A 241 9.84 11.84 11.99
N TYR A 242 8.53 12.01 11.93
CA TYR A 242 7.66 11.93 13.10
C TYR A 242 7.35 10.47 13.40
N VAL A 243 7.62 10.03 14.63
CA VAL A 243 7.41 8.65 15.08
C VAL A 243 6.73 8.65 16.46
N PRO A 244 6.04 7.55 16.84
CA PRO A 244 5.47 7.42 18.16
C PRO A 244 6.55 7.46 19.25
N GLU A 245 6.30 8.16 20.36
CA GLU A 245 7.19 8.17 21.53
C GLU A 245 7.49 6.75 22.04
N SER A 246 6.52 5.86 21.93
CA SER A 246 6.70 4.45 22.30
C SER A 246 7.75 3.68 21.47
N ASN A 247 8.17 4.22 20.32
CA ASN A 247 9.27 3.67 19.52
C ASN A 247 10.64 4.30 19.87
N ARG A 248 10.71 5.31 20.74
CA ARG A 248 11.92 6.06 21.05
C ARG A 248 13.10 5.17 21.42
N LYS A 249 12.88 4.17 22.29
CA LYS A 249 13.95 3.24 22.73
C LYS A 249 14.57 2.44 21.58
N GLU A 250 13.83 2.21 20.50
CA GLU A 250 14.35 1.50 19.32
C GLU A 250 15.24 2.42 18.49
N ILE A 251 14.95 3.74 18.48
CA ILE A 251 15.70 4.75 17.75
C ILE A 251 17.01 5.07 18.47
N GLU A 252 16.97 5.24 19.79
CA GLU A 252 18.14 5.57 20.62
C GLU A 252 19.24 4.50 20.57
N LYS A 253 18.88 3.25 20.35
CA LYS A 253 19.84 2.13 20.23
C LYS A 253 20.70 2.18 18.96
N LYS A 254 20.28 2.94 17.96
CA LYS A 254 20.93 3.02 16.64
C LYS A 254 21.07 4.48 16.23
N LYS A 255 22.25 4.85 15.71
CA LYS A 255 22.48 6.20 15.16
C LYS A 255 21.85 6.29 13.77
N TYR A 256 20.66 6.87 13.68
CA TYR A 256 20.07 7.29 12.41
C TYR A 256 20.50 8.72 12.07
N LYS A 257 20.65 9.01 10.77
CA LYS A 257 20.90 10.38 10.27
C LYS A 257 19.63 11.24 10.24
N LEU A 258 18.48 10.64 10.52
CA LEU A 258 17.17 11.30 10.62
C LEU A 258 17.03 12.03 11.96
N LYS A 259 16.39 13.22 11.92
CA LYS A 259 16.00 14.01 13.11
C LYS A 259 14.52 13.78 13.43
#